data_d396bb6a23e91ee56ff898015c7c4e39
#
_entry.id   d396bb6a23e91ee56ff898015c7c4e39
#
_cell.length_a   1.000
_cell.length_b   1.000
_cell.length_c   1.000
_cell.angle_alpha   90.00
_cell.angle_beta   90.00
_cell.angle_gamma   90.00
#
_symmetry.space_group_name_H-M   'P 1'
#
loop_
_entity.id
_entity.type
_entity.pdbx_description
1 polymer ?
#
loop_
_entity_poly.entity_id
_entity_poly.type
_entity_poly.pdbx_seq_one_letter_code
_entity_poly.pdbx_strand_id
1 'polypeptide(L)'
;TDGHAKPITILLDEKPIGFFVLDYGDDKLEITNNTNSLLLRSLSINPEFQGKGYGKISMNLMDDFVKDNFPTIDELVLAVNFKNKSAYDLYLKVGYIDDGSQREWFNGMQHLLRKKI
;
A
#
# COMPACT_ATOMS: atom_id res chain seq x y z
N THR A 1 15.43 3.29 7.94
CA THR A 1 14.48 4.17 8.19
C THR A 1 14.50 4.75 9.58
N ASP A 2 13.52 5.49 9.94
CA ASP A 2 13.53 6.42 11.06
C ASP A 2 12.54 6.03 12.17
N GLY A 3 12.12 4.77 12.24
CA GLY A 3 11.19 4.32 13.25
C GLY A 3 9.73 4.60 12.96
N HIS A 4 9.41 5.20 11.81
CA HIS A 4 8.02 5.48 11.41
C HIS A 4 7.50 4.46 10.42
N ALA A 5 8.29 3.48 10.02
CA ALA A 5 7.92 2.49 9.03
C ALA A 5 8.05 1.09 9.62
N LYS A 6 7.07 0.24 9.34
CA LYS A 6 7.03 -1.12 9.84
C LYS A 6 6.94 -2.08 8.67
N PRO A 7 7.99 -2.88 8.41
CA PRO A 7 7.92 -3.91 7.37
C PRO A 7 7.12 -5.11 7.89
N ILE A 8 6.28 -5.66 7.02
CA ILE A 8 5.43 -6.80 7.32
C ILE A 8 5.72 -7.86 6.27
N THR A 9 6.10 -9.06 6.71
CA THR A 9 6.35 -10.19 5.82
C THR A 9 5.05 -10.91 5.51
N ILE A 10 4.84 -11.26 4.24
CA ILE A 10 3.70 -12.03 3.78
C ILE A 10 4.11 -13.49 3.72
N LEU A 11 3.37 -14.35 4.42
CA LEU A 11 3.66 -15.77 4.47
C LEU A 11 2.59 -16.60 3.76
N LEU A 12 3.01 -17.64 3.06
CA LEU A 12 2.15 -18.67 2.51
C LEU A 12 2.67 -20.00 3.04
N ASP A 13 1.87 -20.69 3.87
CA ASP A 13 2.26 -21.94 4.53
C ASP A 13 3.64 -21.80 5.22
N GLU A 14 3.80 -20.72 5.98
CA GLU A 14 5.02 -20.38 6.72
C GLU A 14 6.21 -20.01 5.83
N LYS A 15 6.02 -19.92 4.52
CA LYS A 15 7.07 -19.52 3.57
C LYS A 15 6.92 -18.06 3.18
N PRO A 16 7.98 -17.24 3.31
CA PRO A 16 7.90 -15.85 2.89
C PRO A 16 7.73 -15.74 1.38
N ILE A 17 6.69 -15.04 0.93
CA ILE A 17 6.43 -14.83 -0.50
C ILE A 17 6.49 -13.37 -0.91
N GLY A 18 6.59 -12.46 0.07
CA GLY A 18 6.66 -11.04 -0.20
C GLY A 18 6.64 -10.22 1.07
N PHE A 19 6.53 -8.92 0.89
CA PHE A 19 6.44 -8.01 2.03
C PHE A 19 5.75 -6.71 1.63
N PHE A 20 5.32 -5.94 2.63
CA PHE A 20 4.91 -4.56 2.45
C PHE A 20 5.42 -3.74 3.62
N VAL A 21 5.46 -2.41 3.43
CA VAL A 21 5.91 -1.48 4.47
C VAL A 21 4.80 -0.49 4.74
N LEU A 22 4.41 -0.39 6.01
CA LEU A 22 3.45 0.60 6.48
C LEU A 22 4.20 1.73 7.16
N ASP A 23 3.96 2.96 6.71
CA ASP A 23 4.57 4.15 7.27
C ASP A 23 3.50 4.93 8.04
N TYR A 24 3.68 5.05 9.36
CA TYR A 24 2.75 5.78 10.21
C TYR A 24 3.27 7.17 10.59
N GLY A 25 4.32 7.64 9.93
CA GLY A 25 4.84 9.00 10.09
C GLY A 25 4.05 10.03 9.29
N ASP A 26 4.66 11.18 9.05
CA ASP A 26 3.98 12.33 8.45
C ASP A 26 4.05 12.38 6.92
N ASP A 27 4.79 11.49 6.28
CA ASP A 27 4.91 11.46 4.81
C ASP A 27 3.56 11.28 4.12
N LYS A 28 2.60 10.64 4.79
CA LYS A 28 1.23 10.49 4.30
C LYS A 28 0.56 11.85 4.03
N LEU A 29 0.98 12.90 4.74
CA LEU A 29 0.36 14.22 4.62
C LEU A 29 0.68 14.91 3.30
N GLU A 30 1.61 14.36 2.52
CA GLU A 30 1.83 14.79 1.13
C GLU A 30 0.72 14.26 0.20
N ILE A 31 -0.07 13.30 0.67
CA ILE A 31 -1.11 12.63 -0.14
C ILE A 31 -2.51 12.94 0.38
N THR A 32 -2.67 13.02 1.68
CA THR A 32 -3.98 13.20 2.32
C THR A 32 -3.89 14.19 3.46
N ASN A 33 -5.01 14.86 3.78
CA ASN A 33 -5.11 15.72 4.97
C ASN A 33 -5.53 14.93 6.21
N ASN A 34 -5.78 13.64 6.06
CA ASN A 34 -6.27 12.80 7.15
C ASN A 34 -5.10 12.32 8.02
N THR A 35 -5.04 12.77 9.26
CA THR A 35 -3.99 12.36 10.19
C THR A 35 -4.20 10.93 10.71
N ASN A 36 -5.39 10.35 10.52
CA ASN A 36 -5.71 8.97 10.90
C ASN A 36 -5.52 8.01 9.73
N SER A 37 -4.47 8.21 8.94
CA SER A 37 -4.16 7.39 7.78
C SER A 37 -2.79 6.74 7.93
N LEU A 38 -2.56 5.67 7.16
CA LEU A 38 -1.26 5.05 6.99
C LEU A 38 -0.85 5.11 5.52
N LEU A 39 0.44 5.27 5.30
CA LEU A 39 1.03 5.24 3.96
C LEU A 39 1.58 3.84 3.69
N LEU A 40 1.09 3.20 2.62
CA LEU A 40 1.68 1.98 2.10
C LEU A 40 2.85 2.37 1.20
N ARG A 41 4.07 2.10 1.63
CA ARG A 41 5.26 2.53 0.88
C ARG A 41 5.69 1.53 -0.17
N SER A 42 5.52 0.25 0.10
CA SER A 42 5.98 -0.80 -0.80
C SER A 42 5.09 -2.00 -0.66
N LEU A 43 4.82 -2.65 -1.77
CA LEU A 43 4.25 -3.99 -1.80
C LEU A 43 5.07 -4.77 -2.81
N SER A 44 5.65 -5.86 -2.37
CA SER A 44 6.45 -6.71 -3.24
C SER A 44 6.09 -8.16 -3.04
N ILE A 45 5.79 -8.86 -4.14
CA ILE A 45 5.56 -10.31 -4.16
C ILE A 45 6.70 -10.91 -4.95
N ASN A 46 7.32 -11.97 -4.43
CA ASN A 46 8.39 -12.67 -5.14
C ASN A 46 7.93 -13.08 -6.54
N PRO A 47 8.78 -12.94 -7.57
CA PRO A 47 8.36 -13.21 -8.95
C PRO A 47 7.73 -14.58 -9.17
N GLU A 48 8.20 -15.62 -8.48
CA GLU A 48 7.64 -16.97 -8.62
C GLU A 48 6.20 -17.09 -8.12
N PHE A 49 5.73 -16.12 -7.34
CA PHE A 49 4.36 -16.11 -6.81
C PHE A 49 3.47 -15.04 -7.47
N GLN A 50 3.99 -14.29 -8.42
CA GLN A 50 3.20 -13.29 -9.13
C GLN A 50 2.26 -13.95 -10.14
N GLY A 51 1.16 -13.25 -10.47
CA GLY A 51 0.18 -13.75 -11.43
C GLY A 51 -0.73 -14.85 -10.92
N LYS A 52 -0.73 -15.12 -9.61
CA LYS A 52 -1.52 -16.20 -8.99
C LYS A 52 -2.60 -15.68 -8.04
N GLY A 53 -2.81 -14.37 -7.99
CA GLY A 53 -3.81 -13.76 -7.12
C GLY A 53 -3.33 -13.47 -5.70
N TYR A 54 -2.09 -13.75 -5.37
CA TYR A 54 -1.58 -13.51 -4.01
C TYR A 54 -1.50 -12.02 -3.67
N GLY A 55 -1.28 -11.14 -4.66
CA GLY A 55 -1.28 -9.70 -4.42
C GLY A 55 -2.64 -9.23 -3.90
N LYS A 56 -3.72 -9.67 -4.53
CA LYS A 56 -5.08 -9.31 -4.11
C LYS A 56 -5.40 -9.83 -2.72
N ILE A 57 -5.06 -11.09 -2.46
CA ILE A 57 -5.29 -11.71 -1.14
C ILE A 57 -4.50 -10.96 -0.08
N SER A 58 -3.23 -10.65 -0.35
CA SER A 58 -2.36 -9.95 0.57
C SER A 58 -2.88 -8.56 0.91
N MET A 59 -3.40 -7.83 -0.10
CA MET A 59 -3.96 -6.50 0.13
C MET A 59 -5.19 -6.55 1.01
N ASN A 60 -6.06 -7.55 0.82
CA ASN A 60 -7.24 -7.70 1.65
C ASN A 60 -6.87 -8.09 3.10
N LEU A 61 -5.88 -8.95 3.27
CA LEU A 61 -5.38 -9.30 4.60
C LEU A 61 -4.71 -8.10 5.28
N MET A 62 -4.06 -7.24 4.52
CA MET A 62 -3.46 -6.02 5.05
C MET A 62 -4.52 -5.10 5.66
N ASP A 63 -5.68 -4.96 5.02
CA ASP A 63 -6.78 -4.16 5.58
C ASP A 63 -7.18 -4.67 6.96
N ASP A 64 -7.33 -5.98 7.10
CA ASP A 64 -7.67 -6.60 8.38
C ASP A 64 -6.56 -6.41 9.42
N PHE A 65 -5.32 -6.56 8.98
CA PHE A 65 -4.16 -6.35 9.85
C PHE A 65 -4.14 -4.92 10.40
N VAL A 66 -4.40 -3.94 9.54
CA VAL A 66 -4.42 -2.52 9.95
C VAL A 66 -5.56 -2.27 10.94
N LYS A 67 -6.75 -2.79 10.66
CA LYS A 67 -7.88 -2.63 11.57
C LYS A 67 -7.59 -3.20 12.95
N ASP A 68 -6.92 -4.34 13.00
CA ASP A 68 -6.63 -5.02 14.26
C ASP A 68 -5.49 -4.35 15.04
N ASN A 69 -4.49 -3.83 14.35
CA ASN A 69 -3.26 -3.33 14.99
C ASN A 69 -3.18 -1.81 15.08
N PHE A 70 -3.99 -1.10 14.29
CA PHE A 70 -4.03 0.37 14.26
C PHE A 70 -5.49 0.84 14.30
N PRO A 71 -6.19 0.64 15.42
CA PRO A 71 -7.66 0.83 15.48
C PRO A 71 -8.12 2.27 15.24
N THR A 72 -7.23 3.26 15.35
CA THR A 72 -7.59 4.66 15.06
C THR A 72 -7.45 5.02 13.59
N ILE A 73 -6.87 4.14 12.77
CA ILE A 73 -6.65 4.39 11.36
C ILE A 73 -7.91 4.05 10.57
N ASP A 74 -8.33 4.97 9.71
CA ASP A 74 -9.53 4.80 8.88
C ASP A 74 -9.26 4.96 7.40
N GLU A 75 -8.01 5.17 7.00
CA GLU A 75 -7.66 5.37 5.60
C GLU A 75 -6.25 4.86 5.31
N LEU A 76 -6.10 4.22 4.16
CA LEU A 76 -4.80 3.85 3.60
C LEU A 76 -4.54 4.70 2.36
N VAL A 77 -3.31 5.17 2.21
CA VAL A 77 -2.90 5.97 1.05
C VAL A 77 -1.62 5.40 0.46
N LEU A 78 -1.41 5.63 -0.81
CA LEU A 78 -0.20 5.21 -1.50
C LEU A 78 0.07 6.07 -2.72
N ALA A 79 1.32 6.00 -3.20
CA ALA A 79 1.70 6.59 -4.48
C ALA A 79 2.20 5.45 -5.38
N VAL A 80 1.77 5.44 -6.63
CA VAL A 80 2.18 4.44 -7.61
C VAL A 80 2.63 5.13 -8.88
N ASN A 81 3.81 4.72 -9.40
CA ASN A 81 4.38 5.30 -10.61
C ASN A 81 3.47 5.00 -11.81
N PHE A 82 3.33 5.98 -12.72
CA PHE A 82 2.54 5.83 -13.94
C PHE A 82 2.95 4.62 -14.77
N LYS A 83 4.23 4.24 -14.72
CA LYS A 83 4.75 3.10 -15.49
C LYS A 83 4.37 1.75 -14.88
N ASN A 84 3.95 1.73 -13.62
CA ASN A 84 3.62 0.49 -12.93
C ASN A 84 2.12 0.19 -13.05
N LYS A 85 1.70 -0.15 -14.27
CA LYS A 85 0.28 -0.38 -14.57
C LYS A 85 -0.30 -1.57 -13.84
N SER A 86 0.48 -2.65 -13.67
CA SER A 86 -0.06 -3.82 -13.00
C SER A 86 -0.32 -3.57 -11.52
N ALA A 87 0.52 -2.81 -10.85
CA ALA A 87 0.25 -2.40 -9.47
C ALA A 87 -0.94 -1.46 -9.40
N TYR A 88 -1.01 -0.48 -10.29
CA TYR A 88 -2.13 0.45 -10.36
C TYR A 88 -3.47 -0.31 -10.51
N ASP A 89 -3.53 -1.24 -11.43
CA ASP A 89 -4.74 -2.03 -11.67
C ASP A 89 -5.10 -2.87 -10.44
N LEU A 90 -4.10 -3.46 -9.78
CA LEU A 90 -4.32 -4.22 -8.56
C LEU A 90 -4.94 -3.34 -7.47
N TYR A 91 -4.39 -2.14 -7.26
CA TYR A 91 -4.90 -1.25 -6.23
C TYR A 91 -6.36 -0.86 -6.49
N LEU A 92 -6.72 -0.57 -7.73
CA LEU A 92 -8.11 -0.27 -8.05
C LEU A 92 -9.03 -1.47 -7.81
N LYS A 93 -8.56 -2.67 -8.14
CA LYS A 93 -9.34 -3.90 -7.92
C LYS A 93 -9.64 -4.16 -6.45
N VAL A 94 -8.74 -3.77 -5.56
CA VAL A 94 -8.94 -4.00 -4.13
C VAL A 94 -9.58 -2.80 -3.42
N GLY A 95 -10.04 -1.81 -4.18
CA GLY A 95 -10.88 -0.75 -3.63
C GLY A 95 -10.21 0.61 -3.46
N TYR A 96 -8.97 0.79 -3.88
CA TYR A 96 -8.37 2.11 -3.87
C TYR A 96 -9.03 3.00 -4.92
N ILE A 97 -9.12 4.29 -4.60
CA ILE A 97 -9.78 5.29 -5.44
C ILE A 97 -8.72 6.22 -6.01
N ASP A 98 -8.80 6.46 -7.32
CA ASP A 98 -8.02 7.46 -8.01
C ASP A 98 -8.93 8.65 -8.28
N ASP A 99 -8.72 9.75 -7.56
CA ASP A 99 -9.52 10.97 -7.73
C ASP A 99 -8.84 11.98 -8.66
N GLY A 100 -7.81 11.54 -9.38
CA GLY A 100 -7.04 12.40 -10.28
C GLY A 100 -5.84 13.07 -9.64
N SER A 101 -5.63 12.89 -8.35
CA SER A 101 -4.47 13.47 -7.67
C SER A 101 -3.19 12.81 -8.16
N GLN A 102 -2.17 13.61 -8.42
CA GLN A 102 -0.89 13.16 -8.97
C GLN A 102 0.23 14.00 -8.37
N ARG A 103 1.43 13.46 -8.42
CA ARG A 103 2.62 14.25 -8.06
C ARG A 103 3.79 13.84 -8.94
N GLU A 104 4.71 14.78 -9.16
CA GLU A 104 5.99 14.48 -9.77
C GLU A 104 6.96 14.05 -8.66
N TRP A 105 7.64 12.95 -8.89
CA TRP A 105 8.64 12.42 -7.96
C TRP A 105 9.93 12.23 -8.74
N PHE A 106 11.04 11.96 -8.05
CA PHE A 106 12.34 11.90 -8.73
C PHE A 106 12.43 10.79 -9.81
N ASN A 107 11.57 9.80 -9.78
CA ASN A 107 11.55 8.71 -10.78
C ASN A 107 10.33 8.77 -11.70
N GLY A 108 9.66 9.92 -11.79
CA GLY A 108 8.53 10.16 -12.70
C GLY A 108 7.24 10.51 -11.99
N MET A 109 6.17 10.60 -12.78
CA MET A 109 4.85 10.93 -12.25
C MET A 109 4.24 9.75 -11.51
N GLN A 110 3.49 10.06 -10.45
CA GLN A 110 2.79 9.07 -9.63
C GLN A 110 1.31 9.40 -9.52
N HIS A 111 0.47 8.35 -9.53
CA HIS A 111 -0.91 8.45 -9.07
C HIS A 111 -0.91 8.40 -7.55
N LEU A 112 -1.76 9.21 -6.93
CA LEU A 112 -1.96 9.20 -5.48
C LEU A 112 -3.32 8.58 -5.20
N LEU A 113 -3.33 7.42 -4.56
CA LEU A 113 -4.54 6.62 -4.36
C LEU A 113 -4.88 6.55 -2.88
N ARG A 114 -6.17 6.36 -2.58
CA ARG A 114 -6.65 6.25 -1.20
C ARG A 114 -7.75 5.22 -1.08
N LYS A 115 -7.87 4.64 0.11
CA LYS A 115 -8.92 3.67 0.43
C LYS A 115 -9.38 3.85 1.87
N LYS A 116 -10.68 4.00 2.07
CA LYS A 116 -11.27 3.96 3.41
C LYS A 116 -11.37 2.52 3.91
N ILE A 117 -11.06 2.35 5.16
CA ILE A 117 -11.14 1.00 5.78
C ILE A 117 -11.94 1.03 7.08
#